data_7ba00e7384433e3e2082b72bfabccdf4
#
_entry.id   7ba00e7384433e3e2082b72bfabccdf4
#
_cell.length_a   1.000
_cell.length_b   1.000
_cell.length_c   1.000
_cell.angle_alpha   90.00
_cell.angle_beta   90.00
_cell.angle_gamma   90.00
#
_symmetry.space_group_name_H-M   'P 1'
#
loop_
_entity.id
_entity.type
_entity.pdbx_description
1 polymer ?
#
loop_
_entity_poly.entity_id
_entity_poly.type
_entity_poly.pdbx_seq_one_letter_code
_entity_poly.pdbx_strand_id
1 'polypeptide(L)'
;MEQSPICPARLEKLLICTDGSPDSQGALNGTLALAQSCGSKIYALQVLEFNPELEAQAPEFIAQREAEVHDYLKACKVAAEKLDIPIETRVRRSEAAYVGIVEEADKIKPDLIIMGRRGRSRLFRLIMGNVTARVIGYSPFNVLVVPKGVSLEFKRILIASDGSPHSYAAWDEALFMTQRVGADLIGLSVARDEEQLPTAQAIVGRLKKEAASQGIKLKTLVLQGRPFEAIIQAARDEKVDLIVMGTLGMTELKSLLMGSTTERVIAQAPCPVMVVKRPM
;
A
#
# COMPACT_ATOMS: atom_id res chain seq x y z
N MET A 1 4.38 20.86 22.94
CA MET A 1 3.17 20.73 22.09
C MET A 1 3.60 19.87 20.92
N GLU A 2 3.29 18.56 20.95
CA GLU A 2 3.47 17.70 19.78
C GLU A 2 2.52 18.22 18.69
N GLN A 3 3.08 18.63 17.57
CA GLN A 3 2.28 19.03 16.42
C GLN A 3 1.52 17.78 15.95
N SER A 4 0.20 17.87 15.86
CA SER A 4 -0.61 16.82 15.26
C SER A 4 -0.01 16.47 13.89
N PRO A 5 0.16 15.19 13.57
CA PRO A 5 0.73 14.79 12.29
C PRO A 5 -0.10 15.36 11.14
N ILE A 6 0.58 15.98 10.17
CA ILE A 6 -0.08 16.59 9.01
C ILE A 6 -0.52 15.45 8.08
N CYS A 7 -1.74 15.54 7.56
CA CYS A 7 -2.27 14.57 6.61
C CYS A 7 -1.44 14.56 5.30
N PRO A 8 -0.88 13.40 4.89
CA PRO A 8 0.03 13.32 3.73
C PRO A 8 -0.67 13.49 2.38
N ALA A 9 -1.98 13.25 2.29
CA ALA A 9 -2.75 13.33 1.05
C ALA A 9 -4.19 13.77 1.34
N ARG A 10 -4.97 14.07 0.30
CA ARG A 10 -6.41 14.28 0.48
C ARG A 10 -7.09 12.93 0.63
N LEU A 11 -7.26 12.48 1.86
CA LEU A 11 -7.79 11.17 2.23
C LEU A 11 -9.09 11.36 3.03
N GLU A 12 -10.23 11.34 2.34
CA GLU A 12 -11.55 11.46 2.99
C GLU A 12 -12.07 10.07 3.41
N LYS A 13 -11.77 9.03 2.61
CA LYS A 13 -12.24 7.66 2.79
C LYS A 13 -11.09 6.68 2.75
N LEU A 14 -10.88 5.96 3.83
CA LEU A 14 -9.89 4.89 3.93
C LEU A 14 -10.61 3.54 3.98
N LEU A 15 -10.22 2.60 3.11
CA LEU A 15 -10.70 1.22 3.15
C LEU A 15 -9.61 0.32 3.72
N ILE A 16 -9.75 -0.09 4.98
CA ILE A 16 -8.88 -1.12 5.57
C ILE A 16 -9.48 -2.50 5.31
N CYS A 17 -8.72 -3.35 4.63
CA CYS A 17 -9.06 -4.76 4.43
C CYS A 17 -8.27 -5.61 5.40
N THR A 18 -8.97 -6.32 6.25
CA THR A 18 -8.37 -7.12 7.32
C THR A 18 -8.92 -8.54 7.29
N ASP A 19 -8.12 -9.49 7.78
CA ASP A 19 -8.53 -10.88 8.01
C ASP A 19 -8.50 -11.24 9.51
N GLY A 20 -8.29 -10.23 10.37
CA GLY A 20 -8.16 -10.42 11.81
C GLY A 20 -6.85 -11.08 12.25
N SER A 21 -5.88 -11.26 11.34
CA SER A 21 -4.58 -11.84 11.70
C SER A 21 -3.67 -10.83 12.40
N PRO A 22 -2.68 -11.29 13.17
CA PRO A 22 -1.66 -10.41 13.75
C PRO A 22 -0.86 -9.63 12.71
N ASP A 23 -0.79 -10.11 11.46
CA ASP A 23 -0.12 -9.43 10.36
C ASP A 23 -0.93 -8.24 9.83
N SER A 24 -2.27 -8.26 9.97
CA SER A 24 -3.15 -7.13 9.62
C SER A 24 -3.26 -6.08 10.73
N GLN A 25 -2.82 -6.37 11.96
CA GLN A 25 -2.91 -5.42 13.09
C GLN A 25 -2.09 -4.15 12.87
N GLY A 26 -0.90 -4.27 12.26
CA GLY A 26 -0.07 -3.11 11.90
C GLY A 26 -0.78 -2.18 10.89
N ALA A 27 -1.47 -2.77 9.92
CA ALA A 27 -2.27 -2.03 8.96
C ALA A 27 -3.43 -1.28 9.64
N LEU A 28 -4.12 -1.90 10.60
CA LEU A 28 -5.18 -1.26 11.37
C LEU A 28 -4.66 -0.07 12.18
N ASN A 29 -3.58 -0.26 12.94
CA ASN A 29 -2.99 0.81 13.75
C ASN A 29 -2.53 1.99 12.88
N GLY A 30 -1.88 1.70 11.74
CA GLY A 30 -1.51 2.72 10.76
C GLY A 30 -2.72 3.44 10.17
N THR A 31 -3.80 2.72 9.87
CA THR A 31 -5.05 3.31 9.37
C THR A 31 -5.68 4.26 10.38
N LEU A 32 -5.71 3.88 11.66
CA LEU A 32 -6.23 4.74 12.73
C LEU A 32 -5.41 6.03 12.86
N ALA A 33 -4.07 5.93 12.89
CA ALA A 33 -3.19 7.09 12.95
C ALA A 33 -3.37 8.02 11.74
N LEU A 34 -3.47 7.45 10.53
CA LEU A 34 -3.68 8.20 9.30
C LEU A 34 -5.06 8.87 9.27
N ALA A 35 -6.12 8.17 9.69
CA ALA A 35 -7.47 8.72 9.76
C ALA A 35 -7.56 9.86 10.76
N GLN A 36 -6.92 9.75 11.91
CA GLN A 36 -6.86 10.82 12.90
C GLN A 36 -6.17 12.08 12.36
N SER A 37 -5.06 11.89 11.62
CA SER A 37 -4.31 13.01 11.02
C SER A 37 -5.08 13.69 9.87
N CYS A 38 -5.87 12.92 9.13
CA CYS A 38 -6.56 13.39 7.93
C CYS A 38 -8.04 13.77 8.15
N GLY A 39 -8.62 13.43 9.30
CA GLY A 39 -10.06 13.53 9.52
C GLY A 39 -10.86 12.56 8.62
N SER A 40 -10.26 11.42 8.27
CA SER A 40 -10.83 10.46 7.33
C SER A 40 -11.91 9.61 7.97
N LYS A 41 -12.91 9.19 7.19
CA LYS A 41 -13.79 8.09 7.54
C LYS A 41 -13.13 6.76 7.19
N ILE A 42 -13.16 5.82 8.13
CA ILE A 42 -12.66 4.45 7.93
C ILE A 42 -13.81 3.53 7.52
N TYR A 43 -13.58 2.71 6.50
CA TYR A 43 -14.37 1.55 6.17
C TYR A 43 -13.52 0.31 6.51
N ALA A 44 -13.92 -0.44 7.54
CA ALA A 44 -13.22 -1.67 7.92
C ALA A 44 -13.95 -2.87 7.32
N LEU A 45 -13.31 -3.51 6.35
CA LEU A 45 -13.87 -4.62 5.59
C LEU A 45 -13.17 -5.93 5.94
N GLN A 46 -13.97 -6.95 6.24
CA GLN A 46 -13.53 -8.34 6.25
C GLN A 46 -14.38 -9.15 5.26
N VAL A 47 -13.73 -9.92 4.41
CA VAL A 47 -14.40 -10.83 3.47
C VAL A 47 -14.33 -12.25 4.00
N LEU A 48 -15.49 -12.88 4.07
CA LEU A 48 -15.64 -14.33 4.33
C LEU A 48 -15.73 -15.03 2.98
N GLU A 49 -14.75 -15.89 2.71
CA GLU A 49 -14.79 -16.71 1.50
C GLU A 49 -15.90 -17.77 1.63
N PHE A 50 -16.79 -17.76 0.67
CA PHE A 50 -17.93 -18.64 0.59
C PHE A 50 -17.55 -19.96 -0.08
N ASN A 51 -17.81 -21.08 0.59
CA ASN A 51 -17.69 -22.43 0.02
C ASN A 51 -18.95 -23.23 0.36
N PRO A 52 -19.85 -23.46 -0.65
CA PRO A 52 -21.11 -24.16 -0.42
C PRO A 52 -20.95 -25.57 0.19
N GLU A 53 -19.92 -26.30 -0.24
CA GLU A 53 -19.65 -27.65 0.28
C GLU A 53 -19.26 -27.61 1.76
N LEU A 54 -18.37 -26.69 2.12
CA LEU A 54 -17.94 -26.52 3.52
C LEU A 54 -19.10 -26.06 4.40
N GLU A 55 -19.96 -25.18 3.89
CA GLU A 55 -21.14 -24.70 4.65
C GLU A 55 -22.14 -25.84 4.90
N ALA A 56 -22.34 -26.71 3.92
CA ALA A 56 -23.22 -27.86 4.07
C ALA A 56 -22.66 -28.92 5.04
N GLN A 57 -21.33 -29.11 5.05
CA GLN A 57 -20.65 -30.13 5.85
C GLN A 57 -20.32 -29.68 7.28
N ALA A 58 -20.07 -28.37 7.49
CA ALA A 58 -19.61 -27.84 8.77
C ALA A 58 -20.27 -26.49 9.11
N PRO A 59 -21.61 -26.42 9.26
CA PRO A 59 -22.32 -25.16 9.50
C PRO A 59 -21.91 -24.50 10.81
N GLU A 60 -21.61 -25.27 11.86
CA GLU A 60 -21.16 -24.74 13.16
C GLU A 60 -19.79 -24.03 13.04
N PHE A 61 -18.89 -24.58 12.24
CA PHE A 61 -17.59 -23.96 11.97
C PHE A 61 -17.75 -22.62 11.25
N ILE A 62 -18.68 -22.53 10.29
CA ILE A 62 -18.98 -21.27 9.59
C ILE A 62 -19.58 -20.24 10.54
N ALA A 63 -20.56 -20.64 11.36
CA ALA A 63 -21.15 -19.76 12.35
C ALA A 63 -20.11 -19.23 13.36
N GLN A 64 -19.19 -20.08 13.82
CA GLN A 64 -18.10 -19.66 14.68
C GLN A 64 -17.18 -18.63 13.98
N ARG A 65 -16.82 -18.85 12.73
CA ARG A 65 -16.01 -17.90 11.97
C ARG A 65 -16.70 -16.57 11.74
N GLU A 66 -18.00 -16.57 11.48
CA GLU A 66 -18.79 -15.34 11.37
C GLU A 66 -18.80 -14.57 12.69
N ALA A 67 -18.97 -15.24 13.82
CA ALA A 67 -18.91 -14.63 15.14
C ALA A 67 -17.52 -14.00 15.41
N GLU A 68 -16.42 -14.72 15.12
CA GLU A 68 -15.05 -14.21 15.26
C GLU A 68 -14.83 -12.93 14.43
N VAL A 69 -15.38 -12.88 13.20
CA VAL A 69 -15.29 -11.71 12.32
C VAL A 69 -16.04 -10.53 12.92
N HIS A 70 -17.26 -10.75 13.39
CA HIS A 70 -18.06 -9.69 14.02
C HIS A 70 -17.40 -9.15 15.28
N ASP A 71 -16.86 -10.02 16.14
CA ASP A 71 -16.16 -9.62 17.37
C ASP A 71 -14.90 -8.80 17.03
N TYR A 72 -14.13 -9.21 16.03
CA TYR A 72 -12.95 -8.47 15.59
C TYR A 72 -13.31 -7.08 15.03
N LEU A 73 -14.31 -6.99 14.16
CA LEU A 73 -14.74 -5.71 13.60
C LEU A 73 -15.36 -4.81 14.68
N LYS A 74 -16.04 -5.35 15.66
CA LYS A 74 -16.51 -4.62 16.84
C LYS A 74 -15.34 -4.04 17.63
N ALA A 75 -14.26 -4.81 17.83
CA ALA A 75 -13.04 -4.30 18.45
C ALA A 75 -12.38 -3.18 17.64
N CYS A 76 -12.34 -3.29 16.30
CA CYS A 76 -11.87 -2.20 15.42
C CYS A 76 -12.72 -0.93 15.59
N LYS A 77 -14.04 -1.09 15.67
CA LYS A 77 -14.97 0.02 15.89
C LYS A 77 -14.72 0.73 17.21
N VAL A 78 -14.61 -0.04 18.30
CA VAL A 78 -14.29 0.50 19.63
C VAL A 78 -12.94 1.22 19.65
N ALA A 79 -11.94 0.70 18.94
CA ALA A 79 -10.63 1.35 18.85
C ALA A 79 -10.68 2.70 18.11
N ALA A 80 -11.48 2.81 17.05
CA ALA A 80 -11.66 4.05 16.29
C ALA A 80 -12.50 5.08 17.09
N GLU A 81 -13.58 4.65 17.74
CA GLU A 81 -14.44 5.49 18.56
C GLU A 81 -13.69 6.14 19.72
N LYS A 82 -12.73 5.44 20.34
CA LYS A 82 -11.85 6.01 21.39
C LYS A 82 -10.96 7.16 20.90
N LEU A 83 -10.78 7.29 19.58
CA LEU A 83 -9.99 8.32 18.93
C LEU A 83 -10.87 9.34 18.19
N ASP A 84 -12.19 9.31 18.39
CA ASP A 84 -13.19 10.12 17.68
C ASP A 84 -13.13 9.99 16.15
N ILE A 85 -12.72 8.80 15.65
CA ILE A 85 -12.61 8.52 14.21
C ILE A 85 -13.91 7.89 13.71
N PRO A 86 -14.55 8.49 12.67
CA PRO A 86 -15.73 7.88 12.04
C PRO A 86 -15.35 6.54 11.38
N ILE A 87 -16.01 5.47 11.79
CA ILE A 87 -15.77 4.14 11.23
C ILE A 87 -17.07 3.42 10.88
N GLU A 88 -17.04 2.73 9.76
CA GLU A 88 -18.09 1.82 9.32
C GLU A 88 -17.50 0.43 9.11
N THR A 89 -18.05 -0.59 9.76
CA THR A 89 -17.60 -1.97 9.64
C THR A 89 -18.45 -2.73 8.64
N ARG A 90 -17.83 -3.52 7.79
CA ARG A 90 -18.49 -4.30 6.74
C ARG A 90 -17.99 -5.74 6.73
N VAL A 91 -18.92 -6.67 6.67
CA VAL A 91 -18.67 -8.08 6.39
C VAL A 91 -19.24 -8.37 5.01
N ARG A 92 -18.45 -9.03 4.17
CA ARG A 92 -18.90 -9.45 2.85
C ARG A 92 -18.63 -10.94 2.65
N ARG A 93 -19.59 -11.64 2.08
CA ARG A 93 -19.39 -13.02 1.61
C ARG A 93 -19.07 -12.99 0.12
N SER A 94 -18.05 -13.70 -0.31
CA SER A 94 -17.60 -13.77 -1.71
C SER A 94 -16.88 -15.10 -1.97
N GLU A 95 -16.93 -15.61 -3.19
CA GLU A 95 -16.20 -16.82 -3.61
C GLU A 95 -14.67 -16.65 -3.45
N ALA A 96 -14.17 -15.42 -3.61
CA ALA A 96 -12.78 -15.10 -3.38
C ALA A 96 -12.65 -13.75 -2.68
N ALA A 97 -11.75 -13.67 -1.68
CA ALA A 97 -11.61 -12.46 -0.86
C ALA A 97 -11.28 -11.21 -1.69
N TYR A 98 -10.40 -11.31 -2.69
CA TYR A 98 -10.04 -10.17 -3.53
C TYR A 98 -11.22 -9.64 -4.35
N VAL A 99 -12.12 -10.50 -4.83
CA VAL A 99 -13.34 -10.10 -5.56
C VAL A 99 -14.22 -9.25 -4.65
N GLY A 100 -14.52 -9.78 -3.46
CA GLY A 100 -15.32 -9.06 -2.47
C GLY A 100 -14.73 -7.70 -2.07
N ILE A 101 -13.39 -7.61 -1.98
CA ILE A 101 -12.69 -6.36 -1.68
C ILE A 101 -12.84 -5.36 -2.84
N VAL A 102 -12.57 -5.79 -4.08
CA VAL A 102 -12.64 -4.89 -5.26
C VAL A 102 -14.05 -4.37 -5.47
N GLU A 103 -15.06 -5.25 -5.40
CA GLU A 103 -16.46 -4.85 -5.54
C GLU A 103 -16.92 -3.88 -4.44
N GLU A 104 -16.43 -4.06 -3.22
CA GLU A 104 -16.77 -3.16 -2.13
C GLU A 104 -16.02 -1.83 -2.24
N ALA A 105 -14.76 -1.85 -2.70
CA ALA A 105 -14.01 -0.65 -3.04
C ALA A 105 -14.70 0.16 -4.14
N ASP A 106 -15.25 -0.48 -5.17
CA ASP A 106 -15.99 0.20 -6.24
C ASP A 106 -17.26 0.91 -5.75
N LYS A 107 -17.91 0.38 -4.71
CA LYS A 107 -19.08 1.03 -4.08
C LYS A 107 -18.67 2.20 -3.17
N ILE A 108 -17.62 2.01 -2.36
CA ILE A 108 -17.13 3.00 -1.40
C ILE A 108 -16.41 4.14 -2.12
N LYS A 109 -15.66 3.81 -3.19
CA LYS A 109 -14.71 4.68 -3.89
C LYS A 109 -13.74 5.32 -2.89
N PRO A 110 -12.90 4.50 -2.25
CA PRO A 110 -11.94 4.98 -1.27
C PRO A 110 -10.80 5.74 -1.97
N ASP A 111 -10.22 6.70 -1.27
CA ASP A 111 -9.00 7.37 -1.72
C ASP A 111 -7.78 6.44 -1.60
N LEU A 112 -7.82 5.53 -0.62
CA LEU A 112 -6.74 4.58 -0.36
C LEU A 112 -7.30 3.27 0.19
N ILE A 113 -6.84 2.14 -0.38
CA ILE A 113 -7.02 0.81 0.18
C ILE A 113 -5.79 0.50 1.03
N ILE A 114 -5.98 0.04 2.26
CA ILE A 114 -4.89 -0.32 3.17
C ILE A 114 -4.98 -1.80 3.49
N MET A 115 -3.87 -2.51 3.37
CA MET A 115 -3.80 -3.96 3.56
C MET A 115 -2.53 -4.36 4.30
N GLY A 116 -2.60 -5.43 5.07
CA GLY A 116 -1.41 -6.11 5.55
C GLY A 116 -0.64 -6.76 4.38
N ARG A 117 0.68 -6.90 4.54
CA ARG A 117 1.52 -7.59 3.55
C ARG A 117 1.09 -9.05 3.34
N ARG A 118 0.60 -9.70 4.40
CA ARG A 118 0.18 -11.10 4.44
C ARG A 118 -1.11 -11.23 5.24
N GLY A 119 -1.82 -12.34 5.00
CA GLY A 119 -2.95 -12.76 5.78
C GLY A 119 -2.63 -13.99 6.64
N ARG A 120 -3.68 -14.73 7.04
CA ARG A 120 -3.59 -15.95 7.88
C ARG A 120 -2.75 -17.08 7.28
N SER A 121 -2.57 -17.13 5.95
CA SER A 121 -1.77 -18.15 5.28
C SER A 121 -0.27 -17.89 5.47
N ARG A 122 0.40 -18.74 6.26
CA ARG A 122 1.81 -18.60 6.65
C ARG A 122 2.81 -19.33 5.75
N LEU A 123 2.38 -19.85 4.58
CA LEU A 123 3.13 -20.87 3.86
C LEU A 123 4.49 -20.46 3.27
N PHE A 124 4.81 -19.16 3.11
CA PHE A 124 6.16 -18.76 2.69
C PHE A 124 6.49 -17.33 3.19
N ARG A 125 7.56 -17.21 3.95
CA ARG A 125 7.99 -15.92 4.59
C ARG A 125 8.44 -14.83 3.60
N LEU A 126 8.72 -15.16 2.33
CA LEU A 126 9.29 -14.25 1.33
C LEU A 126 8.29 -13.87 0.21
N ILE A 127 7.01 -14.23 0.35
CA ILE A 127 6.01 -14.00 -0.69
C ILE A 127 4.92 -13.07 -0.15
N MET A 128 4.48 -12.13 -0.98
CA MET A 128 3.30 -11.31 -0.71
C MET A 128 2.03 -12.18 -0.68
N GLY A 129 1.04 -11.80 0.14
CA GLY A 129 -0.24 -12.50 0.18
C GLY A 129 -0.97 -12.47 -1.17
N ASN A 130 -1.52 -13.61 -1.59
CA ASN A 130 -2.24 -13.75 -2.86
C ASN A 130 -3.42 -12.76 -2.98
N VAL A 131 -4.16 -12.52 -1.90
CA VAL A 131 -5.27 -11.55 -1.87
C VAL A 131 -4.75 -10.14 -2.13
N THR A 132 -3.68 -9.72 -1.43
CA THR A 132 -3.06 -8.39 -1.61
C THR A 132 -2.58 -8.20 -3.05
N ALA A 133 -1.91 -9.21 -3.64
CA ALA A 133 -1.47 -9.17 -5.04
C ALA A 133 -2.63 -8.95 -6.01
N ARG A 134 -3.73 -9.70 -5.83
CA ARG A 134 -4.91 -9.60 -6.69
C ARG A 134 -5.66 -8.28 -6.50
N VAL A 135 -5.79 -7.77 -5.28
CA VAL A 135 -6.39 -6.46 -5.04
C VAL A 135 -5.56 -5.37 -5.73
N ILE A 136 -4.24 -5.40 -5.62
CA ILE A 136 -3.37 -4.48 -6.37
C ILE A 136 -3.59 -4.63 -7.88
N GLY A 137 -3.74 -5.85 -8.38
CA GLY A 137 -3.93 -6.08 -9.81
C GLY A 137 -5.26 -5.57 -10.35
N TYR A 138 -6.35 -5.85 -9.65
CA TYR A 138 -7.71 -5.64 -10.16
C TYR A 138 -8.36 -4.35 -9.70
N SER A 139 -7.92 -3.75 -8.58
CA SER A 139 -8.50 -2.50 -8.09
C SER A 139 -7.97 -1.29 -8.87
N PRO A 140 -8.82 -0.30 -9.20
CA PRO A 140 -8.39 0.97 -9.77
C PRO A 140 -7.84 1.96 -8.72
N PHE A 141 -7.96 1.65 -7.43
CA PHE A 141 -7.56 2.54 -6.33
C PHE A 141 -6.11 2.30 -5.90
N ASN A 142 -5.46 3.33 -5.36
CA ASN A 142 -4.14 3.21 -4.75
C ASN A 142 -4.18 2.22 -3.58
N VAL A 143 -3.11 1.43 -3.40
CA VAL A 143 -3.03 0.41 -2.34
C VAL A 143 -1.78 0.64 -1.51
N LEU A 144 -1.96 0.83 -0.20
CA LEU A 144 -0.90 0.88 0.79
C LEU A 144 -0.75 -0.48 1.47
N VAL A 145 0.40 -1.11 1.28
CA VAL A 145 0.72 -2.39 1.90
C VAL A 145 1.62 -2.17 3.11
N VAL A 146 1.11 -2.51 4.29
CA VAL A 146 1.79 -2.27 5.56
C VAL A 146 2.41 -3.57 6.10
N PRO A 147 3.73 -3.61 6.35
CA PRO A 147 4.37 -4.74 7.01
C PRO A 147 3.95 -4.84 8.47
N LYS A 148 4.06 -6.05 9.04
CA LYS A 148 3.80 -6.28 10.45
C LYS A 148 4.72 -5.44 11.34
N GLY A 149 4.15 -4.79 12.36
CA GLY A 149 4.92 -4.06 13.38
C GLY A 149 5.55 -2.76 12.91
N VAL A 150 5.15 -2.25 11.75
CA VAL A 150 5.65 -0.98 11.20
C VAL A 150 4.57 0.10 11.36
N SER A 151 4.98 1.30 11.80
CA SER A 151 4.14 2.50 11.87
C SER A 151 4.14 3.27 10.55
N LEU A 152 3.13 4.11 10.34
CA LEU A 152 3.05 5.06 9.22
C LEU A 152 3.53 6.44 9.69
N GLU A 153 4.66 6.91 9.20
CA GLU A 153 5.24 8.18 9.64
C GLU A 153 5.35 9.23 8.52
N PHE A 154 5.60 8.81 7.29
CA PHE A 154 5.74 9.67 6.09
C PHE A 154 6.79 10.79 6.21
N LYS A 155 7.88 10.54 6.96
CA LYS A 155 8.98 11.50 7.14
C LYS A 155 10.01 11.43 6.03
N ARG A 156 10.22 10.24 5.48
CA ARG A 156 11.21 9.97 4.43
C ARG A 156 10.67 9.05 3.37
N ILE A 157 10.35 9.62 2.21
CA ILE A 157 9.68 8.96 1.10
C ILE A 157 10.70 8.63 0.00
N LEU A 158 10.73 7.37 -0.43
CA LEU A 158 11.49 6.92 -1.59
C LEU A 158 10.54 6.63 -2.74
N ILE A 159 10.72 7.32 -3.86
CA ILE A 159 10.09 7.00 -5.14
C ILE A 159 11.06 6.24 -6.04
N ALA A 160 10.69 5.05 -6.46
CA ALA A 160 11.42 4.25 -7.43
C ALA A 160 10.80 4.43 -8.82
N SER A 161 11.57 4.96 -9.77
CA SER A 161 11.10 5.24 -11.12
C SER A 161 12.00 4.59 -12.18
N ASP A 162 11.36 3.96 -13.16
CA ASP A 162 11.98 3.42 -14.36
C ASP A 162 11.64 4.26 -15.62
N GLY A 163 10.96 5.41 -15.44
CA GLY A 163 10.52 6.27 -16.53
C GLY A 163 9.22 5.83 -17.20
N SER A 164 8.57 4.76 -16.72
CA SER A 164 7.26 4.32 -17.22
C SER A 164 6.15 5.29 -16.83
N PRO A 165 5.02 5.30 -17.58
CA PRO A 165 3.85 6.10 -17.21
C PRO A 165 3.30 5.78 -15.81
N HIS A 166 3.42 4.52 -15.36
CA HIS A 166 3.04 4.11 -14.01
C HIS A 166 3.97 4.67 -12.94
N SER A 167 5.28 4.72 -13.21
CA SER A 167 6.23 5.33 -12.28
C SER A 167 6.10 6.84 -12.20
N TYR A 168 5.66 7.51 -13.27
CA TYR A 168 5.34 8.95 -13.22
C TYR A 168 4.08 9.24 -12.40
N ALA A 169 3.03 8.43 -12.51
CA ALA A 169 1.87 8.57 -11.62
C ALA A 169 2.27 8.40 -10.13
N ALA A 170 3.19 7.48 -9.85
CA ALA A 170 3.75 7.30 -8.51
C ALA A 170 4.61 8.50 -8.07
N TRP A 171 5.33 9.13 -9.00
CA TRP A 171 6.08 10.34 -8.77
C TRP A 171 5.17 11.52 -8.37
N ASP A 172 4.09 11.73 -9.11
CA ASP A 172 3.13 12.80 -8.83
C ASP A 172 2.54 12.67 -7.42
N GLU A 173 2.18 11.44 -7.03
CA GLU A 173 1.66 11.16 -5.69
C GLU A 173 2.71 11.40 -4.61
N ALA A 174 3.95 10.91 -4.80
CA ALA A 174 5.04 11.11 -3.84
C ALA A 174 5.37 12.60 -3.67
N LEU A 175 5.36 13.37 -4.76
CA LEU A 175 5.60 14.80 -4.76
C LEU A 175 4.52 15.54 -3.98
N PHE A 176 3.25 15.21 -4.24
CA PHE A 176 2.10 15.77 -3.55
C PHE A 176 2.15 15.48 -2.03
N MET A 177 2.43 14.24 -1.64
CA MET A 177 2.60 13.86 -0.24
C MET A 177 3.72 14.67 0.41
N THR A 178 4.88 14.77 -0.26
CA THR A 178 6.04 15.52 0.23
C THR A 178 5.72 16.97 0.51
N GLN A 179 4.98 17.64 -0.40
CA GLN A 179 4.56 19.03 -0.21
C GLN A 179 3.70 19.23 1.04
N ARG A 180 2.84 18.23 1.33
CA ARG A 180 1.91 18.34 2.46
C ARG A 180 2.54 18.10 3.81
N VAL A 181 3.44 17.11 3.91
CA VAL A 181 4.02 16.71 5.21
C VAL A 181 5.43 17.21 5.43
N GLY A 182 6.06 17.82 4.41
CA GLY A 182 7.45 18.26 4.51
C GLY A 182 8.45 17.11 4.60
N ALA A 183 8.13 15.97 3.97
CA ALA A 183 8.99 14.79 3.99
C ALA A 183 10.32 15.02 3.26
N ASP A 184 11.36 14.29 3.66
CA ASP A 184 12.56 14.11 2.85
C ASP A 184 12.22 13.24 1.64
N LEU A 185 12.41 13.75 0.41
CA LEU A 185 12.11 13.01 -0.81
C LEU A 185 13.39 12.46 -1.46
N ILE A 186 13.36 11.17 -1.78
CA ILE A 186 14.45 10.45 -2.45
C ILE A 186 13.94 9.87 -3.75
N GLY A 187 14.53 10.25 -4.88
CA GLY A 187 14.26 9.71 -6.20
C GLY A 187 15.31 8.69 -6.60
N LEU A 188 14.90 7.47 -6.83
CA LEU A 188 15.76 6.35 -7.22
C LEU A 188 15.42 5.85 -8.62
N SER A 189 16.43 5.67 -9.46
CA SER A 189 16.35 4.86 -10.68
C SER A 189 17.45 3.81 -10.67
N VAL A 190 17.15 2.61 -11.17
CA VAL A 190 18.07 1.47 -11.17
C VAL A 190 18.36 1.05 -12.61
N ALA A 191 19.64 1.09 -12.99
CA ALA A 191 20.16 0.52 -14.23
C ALA A 191 20.46 -0.97 -14.00
N ARG A 192 20.03 -1.86 -14.88
CA ARG A 192 20.35 -3.30 -14.79
C ARG A 192 21.79 -3.59 -15.16
N ASP A 193 22.33 -2.77 -16.09
CA ASP A 193 23.66 -2.84 -16.67
C ASP A 193 24.22 -1.43 -16.95
N GLU A 194 25.45 -1.35 -17.42
CA GLU A 194 26.11 -0.07 -17.75
C GLU A 194 25.43 0.69 -18.89
N GLU A 195 24.83 -0.02 -19.85
CA GLU A 195 24.15 0.60 -21.00
C GLU A 195 22.93 1.41 -20.58
N GLN A 196 22.28 1.02 -19.47
CA GLN A 196 21.09 1.68 -18.92
C GLN A 196 21.43 2.84 -17.97
N LEU A 197 22.69 3.01 -17.55
CA LEU A 197 23.08 4.09 -16.64
C LEU A 197 22.69 5.48 -17.13
N PRO A 198 22.93 5.86 -18.42
CA PRO A 198 22.51 7.18 -18.92
C PRO A 198 21.01 7.40 -18.85
N THR A 199 20.22 6.34 -19.12
CA THR A 199 18.76 6.39 -19.01
C THR A 199 18.31 6.62 -17.58
N ALA A 200 18.87 5.87 -16.62
CA ALA A 200 18.56 6.03 -15.19
C ALA A 200 18.95 7.43 -14.69
N GLN A 201 20.09 7.97 -15.12
CA GLN A 201 20.51 9.34 -14.82
C GLN A 201 19.54 10.39 -15.38
N ALA A 202 19.09 10.19 -16.62
CA ALA A 202 18.12 11.10 -17.26
C ALA A 202 16.78 11.09 -16.50
N ILE A 203 16.31 9.92 -16.05
CA ILE A 203 15.08 9.79 -15.26
C ILE A 203 15.19 10.61 -13.97
N VAL A 204 16.19 10.35 -13.12
CA VAL A 204 16.31 11.11 -11.86
C VAL A 204 16.60 12.59 -12.08
N GLY A 205 17.31 12.94 -13.18
CA GLY A 205 17.54 14.32 -13.58
C GLY A 205 16.25 15.07 -13.92
N ARG A 206 15.29 14.40 -14.59
CA ARG A 206 13.95 14.92 -14.83
C ARG A 206 13.19 15.12 -13.52
N LEU A 207 13.12 14.10 -12.67
CA LEU A 207 12.46 14.20 -11.37
C LEU A 207 13.03 15.35 -10.53
N LYS A 208 14.36 15.54 -10.55
CA LYS A 208 15.03 16.62 -9.83
C LYS A 208 14.62 18.01 -10.33
N LYS A 209 14.48 18.18 -11.65
CA LYS A 209 14.03 19.45 -12.26
C LYS A 209 12.57 19.74 -11.87
N GLU A 210 11.70 18.73 -11.92
CA GLU A 210 10.29 18.86 -11.55
C GLU A 210 10.14 19.19 -10.07
N ALA A 211 10.84 18.51 -9.17
CA ALA A 211 10.84 18.83 -7.74
C ALA A 211 11.31 20.26 -7.47
N ALA A 212 12.41 20.69 -8.11
CA ALA A 212 12.95 22.02 -7.95
C ALA A 212 11.99 23.12 -8.42
N SER A 213 11.23 22.89 -9.51
CA SER A 213 10.20 23.83 -9.98
C SER A 213 9.06 24.04 -8.98
N GLN A 214 8.87 23.09 -8.04
CA GLN A 214 7.87 23.14 -6.98
C GLN A 214 8.48 23.48 -5.60
N GLY A 215 9.76 23.89 -5.57
CA GLY A 215 10.46 24.25 -4.33
C GLY A 215 10.85 23.06 -3.45
N ILE A 216 10.78 21.84 -3.96
CA ILE A 216 11.10 20.61 -3.22
C ILE A 216 12.54 20.20 -3.48
N LYS A 217 13.28 19.90 -2.39
CA LYS A 217 14.62 19.34 -2.46
C LYS A 217 14.54 17.83 -2.66
N LEU A 218 15.01 17.34 -3.81
CA LEU A 218 15.09 15.90 -4.11
C LEU A 218 16.52 15.39 -3.95
N LYS A 219 16.72 14.39 -3.08
CA LYS A 219 17.92 13.54 -3.11
C LYS A 219 17.77 12.55 -4.25
N THR A 220 18.75 12.44 -5.13
CA THR A 220 18.71 11.52 -6.28
C THR A 220 19.70 10.38 -6.08
N LEU A 221 19.28 9.17 -6.41
CA LEU A 221 20.10 7.97 -6.40
C LEU A 221 20.00 7.28 -7.77
N VAL A 222 21.14 6.88 -8.32
CA VAL A 222 21.25 5.97 -9.46
C VAL A 222 22.04 4.77 -9.00
N LEU A 223 21.43 3.61 -9.03
CA LEU A 223 22.07 2.36 -8.61
C LEU A 223 22.13 1.39 -9.78
N GLN A 224 23.05 0.45 -9.73
CA GLN A 224 23.17 -0.62 -10.72
C GLN A 224 22.83 -1.97 -10.09
N GLY A 225 22.16 -2.85 -10.84
CA GLY A 225 21.87 -4.21 -10.44
C GLY A 225 20.40 -4.61 -10.60
N ARG A 226 19.96 -5.57 -9.80
CA ARG A 226 18.57 -6.03 -9.80
C ARG A 226 17.66 -5.00 -9.14
N PRO A 227 16.65 -4.45 -9.85
CA PRO A 227 15.87 -3.31 -9.35
C PRO A 227 15.28 -3.52 -7.96
N PHE A 228 14.64 -4.67 -7.67
CA PHE A 228 14.02 -4.89 -6.38
C PHE A 228 15.05 -4.94 -5.22
N GLU A 229 16.23 -5.53 -5.44
CA GLU A 229 17.30 -5.60 -4.44
C GLU A 229 17.85 -4.21 -4.13
N ALA A 230 18.13 -3.43 -5.19
CA ALA A 230 18.63 -2.07 -5.07
C ALA A 230 17.63 -1.14 -4.36
N ILE A 231 16.33 -1.25 -4.66
CA ILE A 231 15.27 -0.48 -4.00
C ILE A 231 15.21 -0.81 -2.51
N ILE A 232 15.22 -2.09 -2.15
CA ILE A 232 15.17 -2.54 -0.75
C ILE A 232 16.42 -2.10 0.01
N GLN A 233 17.59 -2.21 -0.61
CA GLN A 233 18.84 -1.78 0.00
C GLN A 233 18.85 -0.27 0.22
N ALA A 234 18.48 0.51 -0.79
CA ALA A 234 18.36 1.97 -0.66
C ALA A 234 17.36 2.37 0.46
N ALA A 235 16.22 1.66 0.56
CA ALA A 235 15.25 1.93 1.62
C ALA A 235 15.81 1.70 3.02
N ARG A 236 16.68 0.70 3.20
CA ARG A 236 17.38 0.43 4.47
C ARG A 236 18.44 1.48 4.77
N ASP A 237 19.33 1.75 3.81
CA ASP A 237 20.47 2.67 3.97
C ASP A 237 20.01 4.10 4.24
N GLU A 238 18.94 4.51 3.57
CA GLU A 238 18.35 5.84 3.70
C GLU A 238 17.31 5.92 4.84
N LYS A 239 17.03 4.83 5.55
CA LYS A 239 16.02 4.75 6.63
C LYS A 239 14.65 5.28 6.17
N VAL A 240 14.22 4.81 5.02
CA VAL A 240 12.96 5.19 4.39
C VAL A 240 11.78 4.63 5.18
N ASP A 241 10.74 5.42 5.37
CA ASP A 241 9.50 5.01 6.06
C ASP A 241 8.31 4.82 5.11
N LEU A 242 8.46 5.20 3.82
CA LEU A 242 7.51 4.89 2.75
C LEU A 242 8.23 4.71 1.42
N ILE A 243 7.97 3.59 0.73
CA ILE A 243 8.31 3.42 -0.69
C ILE A 243 7.05 3.68 -1.52
N VAL A 244 7.17 4.51 -2.56
CA VAL A 244 6.11 4.76 -3.54
C VAL A 244 6.53 4.22 -4.89
N MET A 245 5.68 3.44 -5.54
CA MET A 245 5.98 2.83 -6.85
C MET A 245 4.72 2.68 -7.70
N GLY A 246 4.92 2.60 -9.02
CA GLY A 246 3.87 2.24 -9.95
C GLY A 246 3.51 0.75 -9.91
N THR A 247 2.38 0.41 -10.47
CA THR A 247 1.90 -0.99 -10.56
C THR A 247 2.75 -1.82 -11.52
N LEU A 248 3.12 -1.25 -12.67
CA LEU A 248 3.85 -1.89 -13.77
C LEU A 248 5.08 -1.07 -14.16
N GLY A 249 6.08 -1.70 -14.74
CA GLY A 249 7.27 -1.06 -15.27
C GLY A 249 7.28 -0.98 -16.82
N MET A 250 8.39 -0.48 -17.39
CA MET A 250 8.58 -0.29 -18.82
C MET A 250 8.52 -1.58 -19.65
N THR A 251 8.97 -2.70 -19.09
CA THR A 251 9.16 -3.96 -19.82
C THR A 251 8.02 -4.95 -19.67
N GLU A 252 6.95 -4.56 -18.97
CA GLU A 252 5.91 -5.52 -18.59
C GLU A 252 4.73 -5.51 -19.56
N LEU A 253 4.26 -6.73 -19.88
CA LEU A 253 3.13 -6.95 -20.77
C LEU A 253 1.85 -6.42 -20.14
N LYS A 254 0.97 -5.80 -20.94
CA LYS A 254 -0.35 -5.30 -20.50
C LYS A 254 -1.26 -6.36 -19.85
N SER A 255 -0.92 -7.64 -19.99
CA SER A 255 -1.64 -8.78 -19.39
C SER A 255 -1.25 -9.06 -17.93
N LEU A 256 -0.19 -8.44 -17.41
CA LEU A 256 0.23 -8.65 -16.03
C LEU A 256 -0.54 -7.73 -15.10
N LEU A 257 -1.02 -8.28 -14.00
CA LEU A 257 -1.78 -7.53 -12.98
C LEU A 257 -0.87 -6.62 -12.14
N MET A 258 0.41 -7.01 -12.00
CA MET A 258 1.42 -6.27 -11.24
C MET A 258 2.82 -6.65 -11.72
N GLY A 259 3.74 -5.70 -11.66
CA GLY A 259 5.13 -5.90 -12.04
C GLY A 259 5.92 -6.74 -11.05
N SER A 260 6.81 -7.57 -11.60
CA SER A 260 7.67 -8.47 -10.81
C SER A 260 8.58 -7.73 -9.82
N THR A 261 9.02 -6.53 -10.17
CA THR A 261 9.79 -5.65 -9.26
C THR A 261 8.92 -5.16 -8.11
N THR A 262 7.72 -4.67 -8.40
CA THR A 262 6.76 -4.17 -7.40
C THR A 262 6.37 -5.29 -6.43
N GLU A 263 6.06 -6.48 -6.94
CA GLU A 263 5.74 -7.65 -6.13
C GLU A 263 6.86 -8.00 -5.14
N ARG A 264 8.10 -8.08 -5.63
CA ARG A 264 9.27 -8.43 -4.81
C ARG A 264 9.60 -7.34 -3.78
N VAL A 265 9.46 -6.06 -4.14
CA VAL A 265 9.63 -4.95 -3.18
C VAL A 265 8.59 -5.05 -2.08
N ILE A 266 7.31 -5.21 -2.39
CA ILE A 266 6.25 -5.39 -1.38
C ILE A 266 6.57 -6.56 -0.45
N ALA A 267 7.00 -7.70 -1.01
CA ALA A 267 7.29 -8.90 -0.23
C ALA A 267 8.41 -8.70 0.80
N GLN A 268 9.40 -7.83 0.54
CA GLN A 268 10.66 -7.76 1.29
C GLN A 268 11.01 -6.37 1.85
N ALA A 269 10.26 -5.32 1.50
CA ALA A 269 10.54 -3.96 1.97
C ALA A 269 10.54 -3.87 3.51
N PRO A 270 11.43 -3.07 4.11
CA PRO A 270 11.48 -2.85 5.56
C PRO A 270 10.35 -1.93 6.05
N CYS A 271 9.73 -1.18 5.15
CA CYS A 271 8.72 -0.16 5.41
C CYS A 271 7.45 -0.39 4.55
N PRO A 272 6.38 0.36 4.76
CA PRO A 272 5.20 0.38 3.90
C PRO A 272 5.52 0.67 2.44
N VAL A 273 4.74 0.07 1.55
CA VAL A 273 4.84 0.28 0.11
C VAL A 273 3.50 0.76 -0.43
N MET A 274 3.48 1.94 -1.01
CA MET A 274 2.33 2.50 -1.70
C MET A 274 2.42 2.17 -3.19
N VAL A 275 1.44 1.45 -3.68
CA VAL A 275 1.31 1.14 -5.11
C VAL A 275 0.30 2.08 -5.71
N VAL A 276 0.78 2.96 -6.58
CA VAL A 276 -0.04 3.98 -7.22
C VAL A 276 -0.59 3.47 -8.53
N LYS A 277 -1.87 3.69 -8.72
CA LYS A 277 -2.59 3.37 -9.95
C LYS A 277 -2.51 4.56 -10.91
N ARG A 278 -2.27 4.24 -12.17
CA ARG A 278 -2.41 5.25 -13.21
C ARG A 278 -3.91 5.49 -13.45
N PRO A 279 -4.39 6.74 -13.43
CA PRO A 279 -5.75 7.05 -13.90
C PRO A 279 -5.93 6.52 -15.33
N MET A 280 -7.06 5.84 -15.57
CA MET A 280 -7.45 5.39 -16.92
C MET A 280 -7.89 6.58 -17.77
#